data_6c9b446477530863aaebde4c5476cebc
#
_entry.id   6c9b446477530863aaebde4c5476cebc
#
_cell.length_a   1.000
_cell.length_b   1.000
_cell.length_c   1.000
_cell.angle_alpha   90.00
_cell.angle_beta   90.00
_cell.angle_gamma   90.00
#
_symmetry.space_group_name_H-M   'P 1'
#
loop_
_entity.id
_entity.type
_entity.pdbx_description
1 polymer ?
#
loop_
_entity_poly.entity_id
_entity_poly.type
_entity_poly.pdbx_seq_one_letter_code
_entity_poly.pdbx_strand_id
1 'polypeptide(L)'
;MLVGLLLLCGLTLVRPAAAQAEDLAELSAQGKAALRDQQFDRAEKLYEQVVKLDPRSAEAHSDLGLALYMVGRYSPAITELHKALELNPHLDRTQVLLALSYFNTGELDHAIPLLEKAYRTMKDDPVVAAHLGLAYLRREKDDAALVVLSHWVELEPNSADALYFKGKAAMYVASNSFSQLTKAAPDSYRMLQLRAEMLRQQNLTPAAINEYKKAIAQKPDAAGLHYALGTLYREGERLDEALAEFQEELKISPGDAMTNFLIGDIHLQRNELDDAGQYLSQALSVQPGLVEAKLDLAKTYHARGKVDEAVKMLRAVVASDPDDQDAHYLLFGLYKENGQVVEARKELQIFQELKRKATEQEQKRMRLDSID
;
A
#
# COMPACT_ATOMS: atom_id res chain seq x y z
N MET A 1 2.78 95.73 2.25
CA MET A 1 3.43 94.41 2.36
C MET A 1 2.38 93.36 2.02
N LEU A 2 2.40 92.90 0.78
CA LEU A 2 1.55 91.78 0.33
C LEU A 2 2.37 90.46 0.44
N VAL A 3 1.87 89.54 1.28
CA VAL A 3 2.42 88.18 1.37
C VAL A 3 1.61 87.30 0.41
N GLY A 4 2.29 86.90 -0.67
CA GLY A 4 1.70 86.00 -1.66
C GLY A 4 1.73 84.55 -1.15
N LEU A 5 0.57 83.92 -1.01
CA LEU A 5 0.38 82.53 -0.66
C LEU A 5 0.51 81.68 -1.97
N LEU A 6 1.62 81.02 -2.16
CA LEU A 6 1.79 80.04 -3.26
C LEU A 6 1.08 78.73 -2.85
N LEU A 7 -0.11 78.50 -3.42
CA LEU A 7 -0.79 77.19 -3.41
C LEU A 7 -0.08 76.25 -4.41
N LEU A 8 0.73 75.37 -3.91
CA LEU A 8 1.24 74.20 -4.66
C LEU A 8 0.08 73.21 -4.84
N CYS A 9 -0.65 73.33 -5.99
CA CYS A 9 -1.53 72.28 -6.46
C CYS A 9 -0.66 71.11 -6.92
N GLY A 10 -0.62 70.06 -6.09
CA GLY A 10 -0.09 68.76 -6.50
C GLY A 10 -0.97 68.17 -7.59
N LEU A 11 -0.56 68.33 -8.83
CA LEU A 11 -1.14 67.61 -9.98
C LEU A 11 -0.73 66.13 -9.79
N THR A 12 -1.63 65.30 -9.24
CA THR A 12 -1.56 63.87 -9.45
C THR A 12 -1.87 63.63 -10.93
N LEU A 13 -0.82 63.27 -11.70
CA LEU A 13 -0.94 62.80 -13.07
C LEU A 13 -1.79 61.51 -13.05
N VAL A 14 -3.09 61.64 -13.32
CA VAL A 14 -3.98 60.50 -13.57
C VAL A 14 -3.52 59.89 -14.90
N ARG A 15 -2.82 58.78 -14.85
CA ARG A 15 -2.45 58.03 -16.04
C ARG A 15 -3.68 57.65 -16.83
N PRO A 16 -3.66 57.71 -18.17
CA PRO A 16 -4.81 57.32 -19.00
C PRO A 16 -5.12 55.83 -18.79
N ALA A 17 -6.39 55.47 -18.72
CA ALA A 17 -6.87 54.12 -18.42
C ALA A 17 -6.29 53.05 -19.39
N ALA A 18 -6.01 53.44 -20.64
CA ALA A 18 -5.39 52.55 -21.61
C ALA A 18 -3.93 52.17 -21.23
N ALA A 19 -3.15 53.10 -20.69
CA ALA A 19 -1.79 52.82 -20.26
C ALA A 19 -1.76 51.95 -19.00
N GLN A 20 -2.74 52.09 -18.10
CA GLN A 20 -2.89 51.20 -16.94
C GLN A 20 -3.28 49.78 -17.37
N ALA A 21 -4.13 49.61 -18.37
CA ALA A 21 -4.52 48.30 -18.88
C ALA A 21 -3.34 47.56 -19.56
N GLU A 22 -2.47 48.32 -20.26
CA GLU A 22 -1.26 47.78 -20.89
C GLU A 22 -0.23 47.33 -19.85
N ASP A 23 0.04 48.18 -18.85
CA ASP A 23 0.92 47.82 -17.72
C ASP A 23 0.41 46.58 -16.98
N LEU A 24 -0.90 46.48 -16.76
CA LEU A 24 -1.54 45.30 -16.09
C LEU A 24 -1.36 44.02 -16.90
N ALA A 25 -1.59 44.06 -18.20
CA ALA A 25 -1.43 42.92 -19.10
C ALA A 25 0.01 42.42 -19.14
N GLU A 26 0.97 43.38 -19.23
CA GLU A 26 2.40 43.05 -19.24
C GLU A 26 2.86 42.41 -17.90
N LEU A 27 2.49 43.02 -16.77
CA LEU A 27 2.83 42.47 -15.45
C LEU A 27 2.24 41.09 -15.21
N SER A 28 0.97 40.87 -15.62
CA SER A 28 0.32 39.56 -15.55
C SER A 28 1.03 38.52 -16.42
N ALA A 29 1.44 38.90 -17.63
CA ALA A 29 2.19 38.00 -18.51
C ALA A 29 3.56 37.64 -17.96
N GLN A 30 4.27 38.63 -17.37
CA GLN A 30 5.56 38.40 -16.70
C GLN A 30 5.38 37.53 -15.43
N GLY A 31 4.32 37.74 -14.66
CA GLY A 31 3.97 36.92 -13.51
C GLY A 31 3.71 35.46 -13.87
N LYS A 32 2.91 35.22 -14.91
CA LYS A 32 2.68 33.86 -15.46
C LYS A 32 3.96 33.20 -15.96
N ALA A 33 4.84 33.96 -16.62
CA ALA A 33 6.14 33.44 -17.03
C ALA A 33 7.00 33.07 -15.81
N ALA A 34 7.04 33.93 -14.79
CA ALA A 34 7.78 33.66 -13.55
C ALA A 34 7.27 32.42 -12.80
N LEU A 35 5.96 32.21 -12.72
CA LEU A 35 5.37 30.98 -12.14
C LEU A 35 5.80 29.73 -12.91
N ARG A 36 5.68 29.77 -14.25
CA ARG A 36 6.09 28.66 -15.12
C ARG A 36 7.57 28.35 -14.99
N ASP A 37 8.41 29.37 -14.89
CA ASP A 37 9.88 29.25 -14.77
C ASP A 37 10.32 28.99 -13.33
N GLN A 38 9.36 28.73 -12.41
CA GLN A 38 9.57 28.46 -10.97
C GLN A 38 10.29 29.61 -10.21
N GLN A 39 10.22 30.83 -10.71
CA GLN A 39 10.75 32.04 -10.08
C GLN A 39 9.71 32.64 -9.11
N PHE A 40 9.36 31.88 -8.07
CA PHE A 40 8.20 32.18 -7.21
C PHE A 40 8.29 33.51 -6.46
N ASP A 41 9.48 33.87 -5.96
CA ASP A 41 9.70 35.20 -5.33
C ASP A 41 9.51 36.35 -6.31
N ARG A 42 9.84 36.14 -7.58
CA ARG A 42 9.60 37.12 -8.64
C ARG A 42 8.11 37.18 -9.01
N ALA A 43 7.46 36.04 -9.09
CA ALA A 43 6.02 35.96 -9.35
C ALA A 43 5.23 36.69 -8.26
N GLU A 44 5.56 36.47 -6.96
CA GLU A 44 4.95 37.18 -5.83
C GLU A 44 5.03 38.69 -6.03
N LYS A 45 6.21 39.27 -6.28
CA LYS A 45 6.40 40.70 -6.46
C LYS A 45 5.62 41.25 -7.65
N LEU A 46 5.52 40.50 -8.73
CA LEU A 46 4.77 40.91 -9.92
C LEU A 46 3.27 40.89 -9.64
N TYR A 47 2.75 39.83 -9.03
CA TYR A 47 1.32 39.74 -8.71
C TYR A 47 0.89 40.70 -7.59
N GLU A 48 1.76 41.06 -6.64
CA GLU A 48 1.50 42.16 -5.70
C GLU A 48 1.24 43.49 -6.45
N GLN A 49 1.96 43.74 -7.55
CA GLN A 49 1.74 44.92 -8.38
C GLN A 49 0.44 44.81 -9.16
N VAL A 50 0.14 43.62 -9.74
CA VAL A 50 -1.11 43.34 -10.45
C VAL A 50 -2.32 43.60 -9.55
N VAL A 51 -2.32 43.03 -8.32
CA VAL A 51 -3.40 43.21 -7.33
C VAL A 51 -3.54 44.67 -6.90
N LYS A 52 -2.45 45.44 -6.80
CA LYS A 52 -2.53 46.89 -6.53
C LYS A 52 -3.18 47.69 -7.66
N LEU A 53 -2.97 47.29 -8.92
CA LEU A 53 -3.55 47.93 -10.09
C LEU A 53 -5.01 47.50 -10.32
N ASP A 54 -5.33 46.23 -10.08
CA ASP A 54 -6.68 45.67 -10.18
C ASP A 54 -7.06 44.84 -8.96
N PRO A 55 -7.49 45.47 -7.86
CA PRO A 55 -7.87 44.78 -6.62
C PRO A 55 -9.19 44.01 -6.71
N ARG A 56 -9.85 43.98 -7.87
CA ARG A 56 -11.07 43.21 -8.13
C ARG A 56 -10.86 42.02 -9.03
N SER A 57 -9.64 41.74 -9.44
CA SER A 57 -9.33 40.56 -10.25
C SER A 57 -9.21 39.34 -9.33
N ALA A 58 -10.17 38.43 -9.41
CA ALA A 58 -10.14 37.15 -8.69
C ALA A 58 -8.93 36.30 -9.13
N GLU A 59 -8.59 36.34 -10.40
CA GLU A 59 -7.45 35.63 -10.97
C GLU A 59 -6.13 36.16 -10.42
N ALA A 60 -5.98 37.51 -10.31
CA ALA A 60 -4.76 38.11 -9.77
C ALA A 60 -4.53 37.73 -8.31
N HIS A 61 -5.56 37.77 -7.49
CA HIS A 61 -5.51 37.30 -6.10
C HIS A 61 -5.20 35.80 -6.00
N SER A 62 -5.77 34.97 -6.91
CA SER A 62 -5.48 33.54 -6.97
C SER A 62 -4.02 33.27 -7.33
N ASP A 63 -3.49 33.96 -8.34
CA ASP A 63 -2.11 33.79 -8.79
C ASP A 63 -1.10 34.31 -7.76
N LEU A 64 -1.43 35.42 -7.04
CA LEU A 64 -0.62 35.87 -5.90
C LEU A 64 -0.64 34.84 -4.76
N GLY A 65 -1.81 34.28 -4.46
CA GLY A 65 -1.96 33.22 -3.46
C GLY A 65 -1.15 31.97 -3.85
N LEU A 66 -1.10 31.61 -5.13
CA LEU A 66 -0.25 30.53 -5.62
C LEU A 66 1.24 30.85 -5.44
N ALA A 67 1.68 32.04 -5.83
CA ALA A 67 3.07 32.45 -5.66
C ALA A 67 3.50 32.41 -4.17
N LEU A 68 2.67 32.95 -3.29
CA LEU A 68 2.87 32.94 -1.84
C LEU A 68 2.93 31.50 -1.28
N TYR A 69 2.03 30.63 -1.74
CA TYR A 69 2.06 29.21 -1.35
C TYR A 69 3.38 28.54 -1.76
N MET A 70 3.84 28.77 -2.98
CA MET A 70 5.05 28.16 -3.53
C MET A 70 6.34 28.63 -2.83
N VAL A 71 6.34 29.84 -2.27
CA VAL A 71 7.46 30.34 -1.41
C VAL A 71 7.29 29.96 0.08
N GLY A 72 6.26 29.17 0.42
CA GLY A 72 6.00 28.72 1.80
C GLY A 72 5.34 29.76 2.72
N ARG A 73 4.83 30.87 2.16
CA ARG A 73 4.14 31.94 2.91
C ARG A 73 2.64 31.65 3.00
N TYR A 74 2.28 30.58 3.73
CA TYR A 74 0.94 30.01 3.71
C TYR A 74 -0.14 30.97 4.31
N SER A 75 0.15 31.68 5.41
CA SER A 75 -0.85 32.60 5.99
C SER A 75 -1.18 33.78 5.08
N PRO A 76 -0.22 34.49 4.44
CA PRO A 76 -0.53 35.45 3.41
C PRO A 76 -1.25 34.83 2.19
N ALA A 77 -0.89 33.60 1.78
CA ALA A 77 -1.59 32.89 0.70
C ALA A 77 -3.07 32.68 1.04
N ILE A 78 -3.39 32.26 2.26
CA ILE A 78 -4.78 32.11 2.72
C ILE A 78 -5.58 33.41 2.53
N THR A 79 -4.99 34.57 2.88
CA THR A 79 -5.65 35.87 2.74
C THR A 79 -6.00 36.19 1.29
N GLU A 80 -5.03 35.99 0.39
CA GLU A 80 -5.22 36.30 -1.02
C GLU A 80 -6.17 35.30 -1.71
N LEU A 81 -6.07 34.02 -1.37
CA LEU A 81 -6.97 32.98 -1.90
C LEU A 81 -8.42 33.17 -1.42
N HIS A 82 -8.63 33.60 -0.18
CA HIS A 82 -9.95 33.99 0.32
C HIS A 82 -10.51 35.15 -0.51
N LYS A 83 -9.69 36.17 -0.75
CA LYS A 83 -10.11 37.30 -1.56
C LYS A 83 -10.49 36.91 -2.99
N ALA A 84 -9.71 36.02 -3.59
CA ALA A 84 -10.01 35.45 -4.90
C ALA A 84 -11.38 34.76 -4.91
N LEU A 85 -11.67 33.93 -3.89
CA LEU A 85 -12.92 33.18 -3.78
C LEU A 85 -14.13 34.03 -3.37
N GLU A 86 -13.93 35.15 -2.67
CA GLU A 86 -14.97 36.15 -2.45
C GLU A 86 -15.40 36.81 -3.76
N LEU A 87 -14.43 37.06 -4.65
CA LEU A 87 -14.68 37.68 -5.95
C LEU A 87 -15.25 36.67 -6.97
N ASN A 88 -14.74 35.45 -6.97
CA ASN A 88 -15.22 34.36 -7.82
C ASN A 88 -15.22 33.01 -7.07
N PRO A 89 -16.37 32.56 -6.54
CA PRO A 89 -16.48 31.29 -5.79
C PRO A 89 -16.27 30.02 -6.61
N HIS A 90 -16.22 30.11 -7.94
CA HIS A 90 -16.13 28.96 -8.87
C HIS A 90 -14.69 28.63 -9.29
N LEU A 91 -13.70 29.17 -8.62
CA LEU A 91 -12.29 28.87 -8.87
C LEU A 91 -11.88 27.58 -8.14
N ASP A 92 -12.18 26.41 -8.71
CA ASP A 92 -11.96 25.10 -8.05
C ASP A 92 -10.49 24.88 -7.66
N ARG A 93 -9.55 25.24 -8.52
CA ARG A 93 -8.10 25.13 -8.21
C ARG A 93 -7.69 26.03 -7.04
N THR A 94 -8.28 27.22 -6.95
CA THR A 94 -8.06 28.17 -5.84
C THR A 94 -8.59 27.60 -4.53
N GLN A 95 -9.74 26.90 -4.56
CA GLN A 95 -10.27 26.21 -3.37
C GLN A 95 -9.31 25.11 -2.90
N VAL A 96 -8.75 24.32 -3.80
CA VAL A 96 -7.74 23.31 -3.46
C VAL A 96 -6.51 23.98 -2.84
N LEU A 97 -5.98 25.02 -3.47
CA LEU A 97 -4.79 25.72 -2.97
C LEU A 97 -5.02 26.36 -1.59
N LEU A 98 -6.22 26.89 -1.34
CA LEU A 98 -6.63 27.37 -0.02
C LEU A 98 -6.64 26.23 1.01
N ALA A 99 -7.19 25.07 0.63
CA ALA A 99 -7.21 23.88 1.49
C ALA A 99 -5.80 23.40 1.83
N LEU A 100 -4.90 23.37 0.83
CA LEU A 100 -3.48 23.01 1.03
C LEU A 100 -2.75 24.04 1.92
N SER A 101 -3.09 25.32 1.78
CA SER A 101 -2.52 26.38 2.65
C SER A 101 -2.94 26.19 4.09
N TYR A 102 -4.21 25.91 4.36
CA TYR A 102 -4.70 25.54 5.69
C TYR A 102 -4.10 24.26 6.25
N PHE A 103 -3.90 23.25 5.38
CA PHE A 103 -3.23 22.02 5.78
C PHE A 103 -1.79 22.28 6.26
N ASN A 104 -1.06 23.15 5.55
CA ASN A 104 0.33 23.51 5.90
C ASN A 104 0.44 24.41 7.14
N THR A 105 -0.57 25.25 7.43
CA THR A 105 -0.63 26.03 8.68
C THR A 105 -1.14 25.19 9.87
N GLY A 106 -1.61 23.96 9.61
CA GLY A 106 -2.17 23.08 10.65
C GLY A 106 -3.65 23.36 10.98
N GLU A 107 -4.30 24.24 10.25
CA GLU A 107 -5.71 24.60 10.40
C GLU A 107 -6.63 23.56 9.77
N LEU A 108 -6.56 22.32 10.30
CA LEU A 108 -7.22 21.15 9.70
C LEU A 108 -8.75 21.25 9.67
N ASP A 109 -9.36 22.01 10.59
CA ASP A 109 -10.81 22.22 10.62
C ASP A 109 -11.31 23.04 9.43
N HIS A 110 -10.45 23.87 8.85
CA HIS A 110 -10.72 24.60 7.61
C HIS A 110 -10.29 23.79 6.37
N ALA A 111 -9.16 23.06 6.47
CA ALA A 111 -8.62 22.27 5.34
C ALA A 111 -9.55 21.12 4.95
N ILE A 112 -9.99 20.30 5.91
CA ILE A 112 -10.74 19.06 5.66
C ILE A 112 -12.01 19.27 4.84
N PRO A 113 -12.93 20.21 5.18
CA PRO A 113 -14.14 20.41 4.39
C PRO A 113 -13.88 20.81 2.94
N LEU A 114 -12.83 21.60 2.70
CA LEU A 114 -12.42 22.00 1.34
C LEU A 114 -11.81 20.85 0.57
N LEU A 115 -10.95 20.04 1.22
CA LEU A 115 -10.37 18.83 0.62
C LEU A 115 -11.44 17.78 0.34
N GLU A 116 -12.42 17.57 1.23
CA GLU A 116 -13.54 16.67 0.99
C GLU A 116 -14.40 17.11 -0.21
N LYS A 117 -14.62 18.41 -0.36
CA LYS A 117 -15.31 18.97 -1.53
C LYS A 117 -14.51 18.70 -2.79
N ALA A 118 -13.22 19.03 -2.79
CA ALA A 118 -12.32 18.81 -3.91
C ALA A 118 -12.22 17.30 -4.27
N TYR A 119 -12.14 16.44 -3.29
CA TYR A 119 -12.07 14.97 -3.50
C TYR A 119 -13.32 14.40 -4.20
N ARG A 120 -14.49 15.02 -4.00
CA ARG A 120 -15.72 14.63 -4.71
C ARG A 120 -15.74 15.09 -6.16
N THR A 121 -15.15 16.24 -6.48
CA THR A 121 -15.19 16.83 -7.83
C THR A 121 -13.95 16.51 -8.67
N MET A 122 -12.82 16.26 -8.01
CA MET A 122 -11.51 15.98 -8.61
C MET A 122 -10.98 14.62 -8.10
N LYS A 123 -11.81 13.57 -8.27
CA LYS A 123 -11.57 12.26 -7.64
C LYS A 123 -10.22 11.64 -8.04
N ASP A 124 -9.77 11.90 -9.28
CA ASP A 124 -8.54 11.32 -9.82
C ASP A 124 -7.29 12.20 -9.58
N ASP A 125 -7.39 13.20 -8.69
CA ASP A 125 -6.25 14.04 -8.32
C ASP A 125 -5.51 13.45 -7.12
N PRO A 126 -4.28 12.92 -7.30
CA PRO A 126 -3.51 12.29 -6.23
C PRO A 126 -3.11 13.29 -5.13
N VAL A 127 -2.93 14.58 -5.47
CA VAL A 127 -2.56 15.61 -4.48
C VAL A 127 -3.70 15.85 -3.50
N VAL A 128 -4.94 15.86 -4.00
CA VAL A 128 -6.14 16.02 -3.16
C VAL A 128 -6.33 14.78 -2.28
N ALA A 129 -6.21 13.57 -2.85
CA ALA A 129 -6.31 12.32 -2.11
C ALA A 129 -5.25 12.23 -1.01
N ALA A 130 -3.99 12.52 -1.34
CA ALA A 130 -2.88 12.53 -0.38
C ALA A 130 -3.16 13.46 0.80
N HIS A 131 -3.46 14.73 0.54
CA HIS A 131 -3.63 15.72 1.60
C HIS A 131 -4.89 15.48 2.44
N LEU A 132 -5.98 15.00 1.84
CA LEU A 132 -7.17 14.61 2.61
C LEU A 132 -6.88 13.43 3.53
N GLY A 133 -6.22 12.39 3.03
CA GLY A 133 -5.84 11.23 3.82
C GLY A 133 -4.90 11.59 4.97
N LEU A 134 -3.89 12.43 4.70
CA LEU A 134 -2.98 12.95 5.72
C LEU A 134 -3.68 13.85 6.74
N ALA A 135 -4.65 14.67 6.30
CA ALA A 135 -5.45 15.50 7.21
C ALA A 135 -6.28 14.64 8.16
N TYR A 136 -6.88 13.55 7.65
CA TYR A 136 -7.61 12.61 8.48
C TYR A 136 -6.69 11.90 9.48
N LEU A 137 -5.48 11.45 9.08
CA LEU A 137 -4.50 10.86 10.00
C LEU A 137 -4.13 11.84 11.13
N ARG A 138 -3.90 13.12 10.81
CA ARG A 138 -3.61 14.15 11.83
C ARG A 138 -4.77 14.40 12.78
N ARG A 139 -6.00 14.05 12.38
CA ARG A 139 -7.23 14.19 13.20
C ARG A 139 -7.69 12.87 13.82
N GLU A 140 -6.85 11.83 13.76
CA GLU A 140 -7.15 10.49 14.29
C GLU A 140 -8.45 9.88 13.73
N LYS A 141 -8.81 10.27 12.49
CA LYS A 141 -9.91 9.68 11.72
C LYS A 141 -9.38 8.53 10.88
N ASP A 142 -8.85 7.51 11.52
CA ASP A 142 -8.03 6.45 10.90
C ASP A 142 -8.78 5.67 9.84
N ASP A 143 -10.06 5.34 10.06
CA ASP A 143 -10.89 4.61 9.07
C ASP A 143 -11.08 5.43 7.79
N ALA A 144 -11.39 6.73 7.92
CA ALA A 144 -11.54 7.63 6.79
C ALA A 144 -10.20 7.85 6.08
N ALA A 145 -9.11 7.96 6.84
CA ALA A 145 -7.77 8.05 6.29
C ALA A 145 -7.42 6.81 5.46
N LEU A 146 -7.69 5.61 5.97
CA LEU A 146 -7.39 4.35 5.28
C LEU A 146 -8.12 4.26 3.93
N VAL A 147 -9.38 4.67 3.86
CA VAL A 147 -10.16 4.69 2.61
C VAL A 147 -9.52 5.60 1.58
N VAL A 148 -9.23 6.85 1.94
CA VAL A 148 -8.70 7.86 1.02
C VAL A 148 -7.26 7.54 0.61
N LEU A 149 -6.43 7.07 1.53
CA LEU A 149 -5.04 6.69 1.24
C LEU A 149 -4.96 5.40 0.42
N SER A 150 -5.94 4.50 0.54
CA SER A 150 -6.04 3.34 -0.37
C SER A 150 -6.32 3.78 -1.79
N HIS A 151 -7.19 4.75 -1.99
CA HIS A 151 -7.44 5.34 -3.30
C HIS A 151 -6.21 6.09 -3.85
N TRP A 152 -5.43 6.78 -3.00
CA TRP A 152 -4.16 7.37 -3.45
C TRP A 152 -3.19 6.31 -3.98
N VAL A 153 -3.10 5.14 -3.34
CA VAL A 153 -2.30 4.00 -3.87
C VAL A 153 -2.83 3.49 -5.20
N GLU A 154 -4.16 3.50 -5.43
CA GLU A 154 -4.74 3.12 -6.73
C GLU A 154 -4.35 4.11 -7.85
N LEU A 155 -4.29 5.41 -7.52
CA LEU A 155 -3.85 6.46 -8.46
C LEU A 155 -2.34 6.41 -8.73
N GLU A 156 -1.53 6.12 -7.70
CA GLU A 156 -0.07 6.07 -7.77
C GLU A 156 0.48 4.78 -7.15
N PRO A 157 0.37 3.61 -7.82
CA PRO A 157 0.69 2.31 -7.23
C PRO A 157 2.15 2.13 -6.80
N ASN A 158 3.06 2.89 -7.38
CA ASN A 158 4.50 2.84 -7.10
C ASN A 158 5.00 3.97 -6.19
N SER A 159 4.10 4.81 -5.66
CA SER A 159 4.45 5.88 -4.73
C SER A 159 4.80 5.30 -3.36
N ALA A 160 6.06 5.48 -2.96
CA ALA A 160 6.52 5.05 -1.62
C ALA A 160 5.74 5.75 -0.51
N ASP A 161 5.43 7.04 -0.67
CA ASP A 161 4.64 7.81 0.30
C ASP A 161 3.21 7.29 0.42
N ALA A 162 2.54 7.02 -0.72
CA ALA A 162 1.18 6.49 -0.72
C ALA A 162 1.11 5.14 0.01
N LEU A 163 2.04 4.23 -0.31
CA LEU A 163 2.14 2.92 0.34
C LEU A 163 2.44 3.05 1.84
N TYR A 164 3.38 3.92 2.22
CA TYR A 164 3.75 4.16 3.62
C TYR A 164 2.57 4.69 4.43
N PHE A 165 1.89 5.74 3.97
CA PHE A 165 0.78 6.35 4.72
C PHE A 165 -0.45 5.44 4.76
N LYS A 166 -0.75 4.69 3.70
CA LYS A 166 -1.77 3.63 3.73
C LYS A 166 -1.45 2.58 4.80
N GLY A 167 -0.21 2.08 4.83
CA GLY A 167 0.24 1.12 5.84
C GLY A 167 0.11 1.67 7.26
N LYS A 168 0.47 2.94 7.46
CA LYS A 168 0.33 3.63 8.75
C LYS A 168 -1.13 3.76 9.18
N ALA A 169 -2.03 4.14 8.28
CA ALA A 169 -3.47 4.20 8.58
C ALA A 169 -4.02 2.83 8.95
N ALA A 170 -3.66 1.78 8.20
CA ALA A 170 -4.07 0.41 8.48
C ALA A 170 -3.59 -0.06 9.86
N MET A 171 -2.37 0.29 10.25
CA MET A 171 -1.82 -0.02 11.57
C MET A 171 -2.61 0.67 12.70
N TYR A 172 -3.01 1.93 12.53
CA TYR A 172 -3.81 2.64 13.52
C TYR A 172 -5.22 2.05 13.65
N VAL A 173 -5.88 1.74 12.52
CA VAL A 173 -7.19 1.07 12.50
C VAL A 173 -7.11 -0.28 13.23
N ALA A 174 -6.09 -1.09 12.92
CA ALA A 174 -5.88 -2.38 13.58
C ALA A 174 -5.63 -2.22 15.08
N SER A 175 -4.75 -1.30 15.48
CA SER A 175 -4.44 -1.02 16.89
C SER A 175 -5.68 -0.57 17.67
N ASN A 176 -6.49 0.32 17.10
CA ASN A 176 -7.73 0.77 17.72
C ASN A 176 -8.73 -0.38 17.86
N SER A 177 -8.90 -1.20 16.81
CA SER A 177 -9.78 -2.37 16.83
C SER A 177 -9.38 -3.38 17.90
N PHE A 178 -8.08 -3.67 18.05
CA PHE A 178 -7.57 -4.57 19.08
C PHE A 178 -7.73 -3.98 20.51
N SER A 179 -7.56 -2.66 20.65
CA SER A 179 -7.84 -1.96 21.91
C SER A 179 -9.33 -2.08 22.28
N GLN A 180 -10.23 -1.93 21.31
CA GLN A 180 -11.66 -2.11 21.52
C GLN A 180 -11.99 -3.56 21.90
N LEU A 181 -11.40 -4.55 21.20
CA LEU A 181 -11.56 -5.98 21.54
C LEU A 181 -11.10 -6.27 22.98
N THR A 182 -9.94 -5.73 23.37
CA THR A 182 -9.40 -5.89 24.73
C THR A 182 -10.35 -5.34 25.78
N LYS A 183 -11.04 -4.22 25.52
CA LYS A 183 -11.98 -3.60 26.46
C LYS A 183 -13.34 -4.32 26.46
N ALA A 184 -13.85 -4.70 25.28
CA ALA A 184 -15.19 -5.24 25.14
C ALA A 184 -15.27 -6.74 25.50
N ALA A 185 -14.21 -7.51 25.21
CA ALA A 185 -14.23 -8.98 25.33
C ALA A 185 -12.84 -9.53 25.67
N PRO A 186 -12.25 -9.17 26.84
CA PRO A 186 -10.86 -9.49 27.21
C PRO A 186 -10.57 -10.99 27.31
N ASP A 187 -11.59 -11.80 27.63
CA ASP A 187 -11.45 -13.24 27.81
C ASP A 187 -12.10 -14.05 26.67
N SER A 188 -12.48 -13.40 25.56
CA SER A 188 -13.06 -14.10 24.42
C SER A 188 -12.03 -14.98 23.70
N TYR A 189 -12.52 -16.01 23.00
CA TYR A 189 -11.66 -16.86 22.17
C TYR A 189 -10.87 -16.05 21.12
N ARG A 190 -11.44 -14.95 20.62
CA ARG A 190 -10.75 -14.03 19.68
C ARG A 190 -9.59 -13.29 20.36
N MET A 191 -9.75 -12.89 21.63
CA MET A 191 -8.66 -12.28 22.38
C MET A 191 -7.55 -13.27 22.70
N LEU A 192 -7.92 -14.53 23.03
CA LEU A 192 -6.96 -15.62 23.22
C LEU A 192 -6.21 -15.94 21.92
N GLN A 193 -6.92 -15.97 20.78
CA GLN A 193 -6.31 -16.11 19.45
C GLN A 193 -5.30 -14.98 19.19
N LEU A 194 -5.68 -13.72 19.38
CA LEU A 194 -4.80 -12.57 19.17
C LEU A 194 -3.54 -12.67 20.05
N ARG A 195 -3.68 -13.04 21.33
CA ARG A 195 -2.52 -13.28 22.22
C ARG A 195 -1.62 -14.39 21.70
N ALA A 196 -2.20 -15.48 21.22
CA ALA A 196 -1.44 -16.57 20.63
C ALA A 196 -0.63 -16.13 19.40
N GLU A 197 -1.25 -15.36 18.51
CA GLU A 197 -0.58 -14.78 17.31
C GLU A 197 0.57 -13.85 17.71
N MET A 198 0.37 -12.98 18.70
CA MET A 198 1.44 -12.11 19.23
C MET A 198 2.59 -12.88 19.85
N LEU A 199 2.29 -13.92 20.64
CA LEU A 199 3.29 -14.79 21.25
C LEU A 199 4.08 -15.56 20.19
N ARG A 200 3.43 -16.03 19.12
CA ARG A 200 4.10 -16.65 17.97
C ARG A 200 5.07 -15.70 17.29
N GLN A 201 4.68 -14.45 17.05
CA GLN A 201 5.58 -13.43 16.48
C GLN A 201 6.82 -13.15 17.36
N GLN A 202 6.69 -13.34 18.68
CA GLN A 202 7.78 -13.21 19.64
C GLN A 202 8.61 -14.52 19.78
N ASN A 203 8.33 -15.54 18.97
CA ASN A 203 8.93 -16.88 19.06
C ASN A 203 8.67 -17.60 20.40
N LEU A 204 7.62 -17.22 21.13
CA LEU A 204 7.20 -17.84 22.38
C LEU A 204 6.20 -18.97 22.10
N THR A 205 6.63 -19.94 21.29
CA THR A 205 5.79 -21.04 20.77
C THR A 205 5.03 -21.81 21.84
N PRO A 206 5.63 -22.24 23.00
CA PRO A 206 4.86 -22.96 24.02
C PRO A 206 3.72 -22.15 24.62
N ALA A 207 3.92 -20.84 24.79
CA ALA A 207 2.88 -19.95 25.30
C ALA A 207 1.77 -19.74 24.27
N ALA A 208 2.12 -19.57 22.98
CA ALA A 208 1.17 -19.47 21.89
C ALA A 208 0.27 -20.72 21.78
N ILE A 209 0.85 -21.91 21.85
CA ILE A 209 0.11 -23.19 21.89
C ILE A 209 -0.91 -23.20 23.02
N ASN A 210 -0.52 -22.75 24.22
CA ASN A 210 -1.43 -22.73 25.37
C ASN A 210 -2.63 -21.78 25.15
N GLU A 211 -2.39 -20.60 24.58
CA GLU A 211 -3.47 -19.65 24.29
C GLU A 211 -4.40 -20.16 23.18
N TYR A 212 -3.88 -20.79 22.09
CA TYR A 212 -4.73 -21.44 21.10
C TYR A 212 -5.59 -22.57 21.69
N LYS A 213 -5.03 -23.42 22.58
CA LYS A 213 -5.81 -24.45 23.26
C LYS A 213 -6.96 -23.88 24.10
N LYS A 214 -6.72 -22.77 24.81
CA LYS A 214 -7.78 -22.07 25.53
C LYS A 214 -8.83 -21.52 24.59
N ALA A 215 -8.44 -20.95 23.45
CA ALA A 215 -9.37 -20.43 22.43
C ALA A 215 -10.25 -21.56 21.86
N ILE A 216 -9.65 -22.70 21.51
CA ILE A 216 -10.35 -23.90 21.03
C ILE A 216 -11.32 -24.44 22.10
N ALA A 217 -10.90 -24.49 23.37
CA ALA A 217 -11.78 -24.94 24.46
C ALA A 217 -13.04 -24.06 24.61
N GLN A 218 -12.95 -22.76 24.29
CA GLN A 218 -14.12 -21.86 24.30
C GLN A 218 -14.97 -21.98 23.04
N LYS A 219 -14.34 -22.16 21.88
CA LYS A 219 -15.03 -22.19 20.58
C LYS A 219 -14.40 -23.26 19.68
N PRO A 220 -14.76 -24.56 19.90
CA PRO A 220 -14.15 -25.68 19.17
C PRO A 220 -14.43 -25.67 17.67
N ASP A 221 -15.53 -25.06 17.25
CA ASP A 221 -15.98 -24.95 15.85
C ASP A 221 -15.54 -23.64 15.16
N ALA A 222 -14.62 -22.89 15.76
CA ALA A 222 -14.09 -21.69 15.14
C ALA A 222 -13.02 -22.03 14.09
N ALA A 223 -13.36 -21.83 12.83
CA ALA A 223 -12.44 -22.06 11.72
C ALA A 223 -11.09 -21.31 11.90
N GLY A 224 -10.00 -21.99 11.57
CA GLY A 224 -8.65 -21.47 11.59
C GLY A 224 -7.90 -21.63 12.92
N LEU A 225 -8.58 -21.96 14.03
CA LEU A 225 -7.89 -22.19 15.32
C LEU A 225 -7.09 -23.48 15.32
N HIS A 226 -7.70 -24.58 14.88
CA HIS A 226 -7.03 -25.88 14.75
C HIS A 226 -5.94 -25.82 13.67
N TYR A 227 -6.16 -25.14 12.56
CA TYR A 227 -5.12 -24.88 11.55
C TYR A 227 -3.89 -24.17 12.14
N ALA A 228 -4.11 -23.10 12.90
CA ALA A 228 -3.02 -22.34 13.51
C ALA A 228 -2.24 -23.16 14.54
N LEU A 229 -2.95 -23.92 15.38
CA LEU A 229 -2.33 -24.81 16.37
C LEU A 229 -1.56 -25.95 15.69
N GLY A 230 -2.14 -26.59 14.66
CA GLY A 230 -1.49 -27.62 13.86
C GLY A 230 -0.22 -27.12 13.18
N THR A 231 -0.24 -25.86 12.66
CA THR A 231 0.94 -25.24 12.08
C THR A 231 2.06 -25.06 13.10
N LEU A 232 1.76 -24.64 14.35
CA LEU A 232 2.75 -24.52 15.41
C LEU A 232 3.33 -25.88 15.80
N TYR A 233 2.53 -26.94 15.83
CA TYR A 233 3.03 -28.28 16.08
C TYR A 233 3.94 -28.76 14.95
N ARG A 234 3.58 -28.52 13.69
CA ARG A 234 4.39 -28.86 12.52
C ARG A 234 5.74 -28.12 12.53
N GLU A 235 5.75 -26.82 12.83
CA GLU A 235 6.97 -26.00 12.98
C GLU A 235 7.88 -26.57 14.09
N GLY A 236 7.31 -27.18 15.11
CA GLY A 236 8.02 -27.87 16.20
C GLY A 236 8.30 -29.36 15.94
N GLU A 237 8.15 -29.85 14.71
CA GLU A 237 8.34 -31.26 14.29
C GLU A 237 7.43 -32.27 15.05
N ARG A 238 6.36 -31.79 15.66
CA ARG A 238 5.37 -32.60 16.40
C ARG A 238 4.27 -33.03 15.44
N LEU A 239 4.64 -33.92 14.50
CA LEU A 239 3.79 -34.24 13.34
C LEU A 239 2.51 -34.98 13.71
N ASP A 240 2.47 -35.78 14.79
CA ASP A 240 1.25 -36.47 15.24
C ASP A 240 0.20 -35.48 15.75
N GLU A 241 0.64 -34.53 16.57
CA GLU A 241 -0.24 -33.48 17.07
C GLU A 241 -0.69 -32.54 15.96
N ALA A 242 0.18 -32.22 15.01
CA ALA A 242 -0.16 -31.41 13.85
C ALA A 242 -1.26 -32.07 13.02
N LEU A 243 -1.13 -33.38 12.72
CA LEU A 243 -2.14 -34.13 11.98
C LEU A 243 -3.48 -34.15 12.72
N ALA A 244 -3.47 -34.37 14.02
CA ALA A 244 -4.71 -34.38 14.81
C ALA A 244 -5.44 -33.03 14.71
N GLU A 245 -4.72 -31.92 14.86
CA GLU A 245 -5.31 -30.59 14.76
C GLU A 245 -5.78 -30.26 13.33
N PHE A 246 -5.01 -30.59 12.30
CA PHE A 246 -5.45 -30.40 10.92
C PHE A 246 -6.68 -31.24 10.56
N GLN A 247 -6.80 -32.45 11.10
CA GLN A 247 -8.01 -33.28 10.92
C GLN A 247 -9.24 -32.66 11.59
N GLU A 248 -9.09 -32.04 12.78
CA GLU A 248 -10.18 -31.29 13.41
C GLU A 248 -10.56 -30.06 12.57
N GLU A 249 -9.59 -29.33 11.99
CA GLU A 249 -9.88 -28.21 11.07
C GLU A 249 -10.70 -28.66 9.85
N LEU A 250 -10.36 -29.81 9.26
CA LEU A 250 -11.13 -30.34 8.12
C LEU A 250 -12.55 -30.78 8.47
N LYS A 251 -12.87 -31.07 9.74
CA LYS A 251 -14.28 -31.28 10.15
C LYS A 251 -15.08 -29.97 10.11
N ILE A 252 -14.42 -28.84 10.38
CA ILE A 252 -15.00 -27.50 10.35
C ILE A 252 -15.03 -26.97 8.92
N SER A 253 -13.92 -27.13 8.19
CA SER A 253 -13.68 -26.60 6.85
C SER A 253 -13.20 -27.70 5.89
N PRO A 254 -14.08 -28.63 5.45
CA PRO A 254 -13.66 -29.79 4.65
C PRO A 254 -12.98 -29.45 3.31
N GLY A 255 -13.25 -28.25 2.78
CA GLY A 255 -12.70 -27.76 1.53
C GLY A 255 -11.47 -26.88 1.68
N ASP A 256 -10.82 -26.84 2.87
CA ASP A 256 -9.61 -26.02 3.01
C ASP A 256 -8.42 -26.66 2.28
N ALA A 257 -8.01 -26.02 1.19
CA ALA A 257 -6.94 -26.53 0.32
C ALA A 257 -5.59 -26.58 1.03
N MET A 258 -5.30 -25.58 1.88
CA MET A 258 -4.02 -25.51 2.58
C MET A 258 -3.92 -26.57 3.68
N THR A 259 -4.99 -26.79 4.43
CA THR A 259 -5.03 -27.88 5.45
C THR A 259 -4.89 -29.25 4.79
N ASN A 260 -5.57 -29.50 3.67
CA ASN A 260 -5.39 -30.76 2.92
C ASN A 260 -3.94 -30.90 2.40
N PHE A 261 -3.33 -29.84 1.89
CA PHE A 261 -1.94 -29.87 1.47
C PHE A 261 -1.00 -30.20 2.64
N LEU A 262 -1.15 -29.57 3.81
CA LEU A 262 -0.28 -29.80 4.96
C LEU A 262 -0.40 -31.22 5.50
N ILE A 263 -1.59 -31.81 5.50
CA ILE A 263 -1.77 -33.23 5.84
C ILE A 263 -1.06 -34.12 4.83
N GLY A 264 -1.23 -33.84 3.54
CA GLY A 264 -0.60 -34.58 2.45
C GLY A 264 0.93 -34.50 2.51
N ASP A 265 1.51 -33.32 2.80
CA ASP A 265 2.94 -33.13 3.02
C ASP A 265 3.45 -33.98 4.19
N ILE A 266 2.76 -33.99 5.32
CA ILE A 266 3.14 -34.85 6.48
C ILE A 266 3.09 -36.33 6.12
N HIS A 267 2.06 -36.80 5.43
CA HIS A 267 1.98 -38.19 4.99
C HIS A 267 3.11 -38.53 3.99
N LEU A 268 3.45 -37.60 3.09
CA LEU A 268 4.58 -37.78 2.17
C LEU A 268 5.91 -37.91 2.93
N GLN A 269 6.16 -37.06 3.92
CA GLN A 269 7.35 -37.15 4.78
C GLN A 269 7.47 -38.49 5.51
N ARG A 270 6.32 -39.09 5.87
CA ARG A 270 6.24 -40.41 6.50
C ARG A 270 6.27 -41.57 5.52
N ASN A 271 6.36 -41.27 4.22
CA ASN A 271 6.27 -42.28 3.14
C ASN A 271 4.91 -43.01 3.11
N GLU A 272 3.86 -42.39 3.61
CA GLU A 272 2.48 -42.92 3.60
C GLU A 272 1.82 -42.44 2.28
N LEU A 273 2.27 -43.03 1.17
CA LEU A 273 2.05 -42.53 -0.19
C LEU A 273 0.59 -42.51 -0.66
N ASP A 274 -0.26 -43.39 -0.12
CA ASP A 274 -1.67 -43.43 -0.49
C ASP A 274 -2.42 -42.26 0.13
N ASP A 275 -2.20 -42.00 1.41
CA ASP A 275 -2.82 -40.88 2.13
C ASP A 275 -2.28 -39.54 1.59
N ALA A 276 -0.96 -39.44 1.36
CA ALA A 276 -0.36 -38.26 0.73
C ALA A 276 -1.03 -37.95 -0.62
N GLY A 277 -1.14 -38.93 -1.50
CA GLY A 277 -1.78 -38.76 -2.80
C GLY A 277 -3.24 -38.34 -2.72
N GLN A 278 -3.99 -38.87 -1.76
CA GLN A 278 -5.41 -38.52 -1.52
C GLN A 278 -5.54 -37.04 -1.10
N TYR A 279 -4.85 -36.64 -0.03
CA TYR A 279 -4.96 -35.29 0.51
C TYR A 279 -4.40 -34.23 -0.45
N LEU A 280 -3.27 -34.47 -1.11
CA LEU A 280 -2.72 -33.57 -2.13
C LEU A 280 -3.66 -33.41 -3.34
N SER A 281 -4.32 -34.50 -3.76
CA SER A 281 -5.34 -34.41 -4.81
C SER A 281 -6.56 -33.63 -4.39
N GLN A 282 -6.99 -33.75 -3.12
CA GLN A 282 -8.07 -32.94 -2.56
C GLN A 282 -7.69 -31.45 -2.54
N ALA A 283 -6.49 -31.12 -2.09
CA ALA A 283 -5.97 -29.75 -2.12
C ALA A 283 -6.04 -29.13 -3.52
N LEU A 284 -5.57 -29.87 -4.53
CA LEU A 284 -5.57 -29.44 -5.94
C LEU A 284 -6.97 -29.42 -6.58
N SER A 285 -7.93 -30.19 -6.08
CA SER A 285 -9.31 -30.11 -6.55
C SER A 285 -9.99 -28.79 -6.17
N VAL A 286 -9.61 -28.22 -5.03
CA VAL A 286 -10.11 -26.93 -4.54
C VAL A 286 -9.26 -25.77 -5.10
N GLN A 287 -7.94 -25.90 -5.03
CA GLN A 287 -6.99 -24.88 -5.50
C GLN A 287 -6.01 -25.46 -6.55
N PRO A 288 -6.42 -25.55 -7.83
CA PRO A 288 -5.58 -26.11 -8.88
C PRO A 288 -4.26 -25.40 -9.12
N GLY A 289 -4.14 -24.15 -8.63
CA GLY A 289 -2.92 -23.32 -8.73
C GLY A 289 -1.88 -23.55 -7.62
N LEU A 290 -2.15 -24.40 -6.61
CA LEU A 290 -1.23 -24.60 -5.48
C LEU A 290 0.01 -25.38 -5.93
N VAL A 291 1.10 -24.65 -6.16
CA VAL A 291 2.35 -25.19 -6.73
C VAL A 291 2.97 -26.23 -5.81
N GLU A 292 3.04 -25.94 -4.50
CA GLU A 292 3.60 -26.82 -3.50
C GLU A 292 2.88 -28.18 -3.48
N ALA A 293 1.56 -28.20 -3.57
CA ALA A 293 0.79 -29.43 -3.64
C ALA A 293 1.05 -30.21 -4.96
N LYS A 294 1.28 -29.50 -6.07
CA LYS A 294 1.67 -30.16 -7.33
C LYS A 294 3.05 -30.82 -7.23
N LEU A 295 4.02 -30.12 -6.63
CA LEU A 295 5.38 -30.64 -6.45
C LEU A 295 5.34 -31.88 -5.55
N ASP A 296 4.62 -31.85 -4.44
CA ASP A 296 4.53 -32.99 -3.53
C ASP A 296 3.72 -34.15 -4.09
N LEU A 297 2.68 -33.87 -4.87
CA LEU A 297 1.96 -34.91 -5.58
C LEU A 297 2.83 -35.56 -6.67
N ALA A 298 3.68 -34.79 -7.35
CA ALA A 298 4.66 -35.35 -8.30
C ALA A 298 5.70 -36.24 -7.60
N LYS A 299 6.22 -35.83 -6.42
CA LYS A 299 7.09 -36.69 -5.57
C LYS A 299 6.37 -37.96 -5.15
N THR A 300 5.10 -37.85 -4.76
CA THR A 300 4.25 -38.99 -4.36
C THR A 300 4.06 -39.97 -5.53
N TYR A 301 3.77 -39.47 -6.75
CA TYR A 301 3.66 -40.31 -7.96
C TYR A 301 4.99 -40.99 -8.30
N HIS A 302 6.09 -40.29 -8.20
CA HIS A 302 7.43 -40.85 -8.40
C HIS A 302 7.72 -41.97 -7.40
N ALA A 303 7.51 -41.74 -6.12
CA ALA A 303 7.70 -42.75 -5.07
C ALA A 303 6.81 -44.01 -5.25
N ARG A 304 5.65 -43.86 -5.93
CA ARG A 304 4.74 -44.97 -6.32
C ARG A 304 5.11 -45.61 -7.66
N GLY A 305 6.20 -45.20 -8.27
CA GLY A 305 6.63 -45.69 -9.61
C GLY A 305 5.81 -45.16 -10.78
N LYS A 306 4.97 -44.15 -10.58
CA LYS A 306 4.12 -43.53 -11.60
C LYS A 306 4.86 -42.33 -12.23
N VAL A 307 5.94 -42.64 -12.96
CA VAL A 307 6.87 -41.64 -13.49
C VAL A 307 6.20 -40.70 -14.50
N ASP A 308 5.31 -41.21 -15.36
CA ASP A 308 4.67 -40.40 -16.39
C ASP A 308 3.71 -39.38 -15.78
N GLU A 309 2.96 -39.73 -14.72
CA GLU A 309 2.09 -38.84 -13.99
C GLU A 309 2.90 -37.76 -13.26
N ALA A 310 4.04 -38.14 -12.66
CA ALA A 310 4.96 -37.19 -12.01
C ALA A 310 5.50 -36.16 -13.02
N VAL A 311 5.98 -36.60 -14.16
CA VAL A 311 6.47 -35.75 -15.25
C VAL A 311 5.37 -34.81 -15.75
N LYS A 312 4.16 -35.35 -15.97
CA LYS A 312 3.00 -34.54 -16.42
C LYS A 312 2.70 -33.43 -15.43
N MET A 313 2.72 -33.73 -14.12
CA MET A 313 2.45 -32.75 -13.06
C MET A 313 3.51 -31.66 -13.04
N LEU A 314 4.80 -32.02 -13.07
CA LEU A 314 5.90 -31.06 -13.05
C LEU A 314 5.95 -30.18 -14.31
N ARG A 315 5.63 -30.76 -15.48
CA ARG A 315 5.50 -29.96 -16.71
C ARG A 315 4.38 -28.92 -16.60
N ALA A 316 3.30 -29.22 -15.90
CA ALA A 316 2.25 -28.25 -15.67
C ALA A 316 2.69 -27.13 -14.72
N VAL A 317 3.59 -27.40 -13.76
CA VAL A 317 4.24 -26.37 -12.93
C VAL A 317 5.11 -25.48 -13.79
N VAL A 318 6.05 -26.05 -14.56
CA VAL A 318 6.94 -25.29 -15.44
C VAL A 318 6.20 -24.49 -16.51
N ALA A 319 5.04 -24.98 -16.98
CA ALA A 319 4.21 -24.22 -17.93
C ALA A 319 3.56 -22.99 -17.30
N SER A 320 3.27 -23.01 -16.01
CA SER A 320 2.71 -21.87 -15.26
C SER A 320 3.79 -20.95 -14.69
N ASP A 321 4.92 -21.50 -14.29
CA ASP A 321 6.11 -20.80 -13.81
C ASP A 321 7.38 -21.42 -14.42
N PRO A 322 7.89 -20.86 -15.51
CA PRO A 322 9.11 -21.33 -16.16
C PRO A 322 10.39 -21.14 -15.34
N ASP A 323 10.34 -20.38 -14.25
CA ASP A 323 11.48 -20.11 -13.38
C ASP A 323 11.42 -20.92 -12.06
N ASP A 324 10.48 -21.87 -11.93
CA ASP A 324 10.38 -22.74 -10.75
C ASP A 324 11.57 -23.71 -10.69
N GLN A 325 12.50 -23.44 -9.77
CA GLN A 325 13.73 -24.22 -9.61
C GLN A 325 13.48 -25.66 -9.16
N ASP A 326 12.50 -25.87 -8.28
CA ASP A 326 12.20 -27.20 -7.72
C ASP A 326 11.60 -28.12 -8.77
N ALA A 327 10.70 -27.60 -9.62
CA ALA A 327 10.12 -28.36 -10.73
C ALA A 327 11.19 -28.80 -11.73
N HIS A 328 12.12 -27.92 -12.12
CA HIS A 328 13.22 -28.26 -13.02
C HIS A 328 14.18 -29.29 -12.40
N TYR A 329 14.49 -29.16 -11.10
CA TYR A 329 15.32 -30.12 -10.39
C TYR A 329 14.68 -31.51 -10.31
N LEU A 330 13.38 -31.57 -10.01
CA LEU A 330 12.63 -32.81 -9.95
C LEU A 330 12.50 -33.47 -11.34
N LEU A 331 12.21 -32.66 -12.37
CA LEU A 331 12.19 -33.16 -13.76
C LEU A 331 13.56 -33.74 -14.20
N PHE A 332 14.64 -33.04 -13.84
CA PHE A 332 16.00 -33.55 -14.08
C PHE A 332 16.20 -34.95 -13.47
N GLY A 333 15.81 -35.13 -12.20
CA GLY A 333 15.89 -36.39 -11.50
C GLY A 333 15.11 -37.50 -12.22
N LEU A 334 13.84 -37.25 -12.51
CA LEU A 334 12.95 -38.20 -13.18
C LEU A 334 13.45 -38.60 -14.58
N TYR A 335 13.87 -37.65 -15.41
CA TYR A 335 14.40 -37.92 -16.74
C TYR A 335 15.71 -38.71 -16.69
N LYS A 336 16.58 -38.40 -15.71
CA LYS A 336 17.84 -39.12 -15.51
C LYS A 336 17.60 -40.60 -15.16
N GLU A 337 16.69 -40.86 -14.21
CA GLU A 337 16.33 -42.20 -13.78
C GLU A 337 15.66 -43.00 -14.90
N ASN A 338 14.88 -42.34 -15.75
CA ASN A 338 14.17 -42.97 -16.88
C ASN A 338 15.04 -43.05 -18.16
N GLY A 339 16.33 -42.74 -18.08
CA GLY A 339 17.26 -42.81 -19.20
C GLY A 339 17.10 -41.75 -20.29
N GLN A 340 16.28 -40.74 -20.07
CA GLN A 340 16.03 -39.61 -20.97
C GLN A 340 17.13 -38.55 -20.83
N VAL A 341 18.33 -38.90 -21.32
CA VAL A 341 19.55 -38.13 -21.05
C VAL A 341 19.50 -36.70 -21.62
N VAL A 342 18.84 -36.52 -22.78
CA VAL A 342 18.75 -35.20 -23.43
C VAL A 342 17.86 -34.25 -22.62
N GLU A 343 16.68 -34.71 -22.22
CA GLU A 343 15.73 -33.99 -21.41
C GLU A 343 16.32 -33.68 -20.03
N ALA A 344 16.93 -34.67 -19.38
CA ALA A 344 17.59 -34.47 -18.10
C ALA A 344 18.68 -33.39 -18.19
N ARG A 345 19.50 -33.38 -19.22
CA ARG A 345 20.55 -32.37 -19.40
C ARG A 345 19.98 -30.98 -19.59
N LYS A 346 18.86 -30.85 -20.31
CA LYS A 346 18.17 -29.60 -20.53
C LYS A 346 17.63 -29.02 -19.19
N GLU A 347 16.93 -29.84 -18.41
CA GLU A 347 16.37 -29.40 -17.14
C GLU A 347 17.47 -29.02 -16.12
N LEU A 348 18.58 -29.78 -16.09
CA LEU A 348 19.73 -29.45 -15.26
C LEU A 348 20.35 -28.09 -15.63
N GLN A 349 20.44 -27.80 -16.91
CA GLN A 349 20.97 -26.53 -17.40
C GLN A 349 20.11 -25.35 -16.95
N ILE A 350 18.77 -25.46 -17.07
CA ILE A 350 17.82 -24.43 -16.63
C ILE A 350 17.94 -24.24 -15.12
N PHE A 351 17.90 -25.32 -14.35
CA PHE A 351 18.05 -25.26 -12.88
C PHE A 351 19.34 -24.55 -12.46
N GLN A 352 20.48 -24.88 -13.09
CA GLN A 352 21.77 -24.25 -12.76
C GLN A 352 21.77 -22.74 -13.08
N GLU A 353 21.17 -22.35 -14.20
CA GLU A 353 21.04 -20.95 -14.57
C GLU A 353 20.15 -20.16 -13.61
N LEU A 354 19.00 -20.70 -13.23
CA LEU A 354 18.08 -20.10 -12.26
C LEU A 354 18.75 -19.94 -10.89
N LYS A 355 19.46 -20.99 -10.43
CA LYS A 355 20.22 -20.95 -9.18
C LYS A 355 21.31 -19.87 -9.20
N ARG A 356 22.04 -19.74 -10.31
CA ARG A 356 23.05 -18.70 -10.48
C ARG A 356 22.43 -17.30 -10.39
N LYS A 357 21.30 -17.05 -11.10
CA LYS A 357 20.58 -15.76 -11.06
C LYS A 357 20.10 -15.43 -9.64
N ALA A 358 19.55 -16.41 -8.93
CA ALA A 358 19.10 -16.20 -7.55
C ALA A 358 20.27 -15.81 -6.63
N THR A 359 21.40 -16.49 -6.74
CA THR A 359 22.60 -16.17 -5.95
C THR A 359 23.15 -14.75 -6.25
N GLU A 360 23.16 -14.37 -7.52
CA GLU A 360 23.61 -13.03 -7.94
C GLU A 360 22.68 -11.92 -7.41
N GLN A 361 21.36 -12.15 -7.42
CA GLN A 361 20.37 -11.24 -6.87
C GLN A 361 20.53 -11.07 -5.35
N GLU A 362 20.73 -12.19 -4.64
CA GLU A 362 20.96 -12.17 -3.19
C GLU A 362 22.24 -11.42 -2.82
N GLN A 363 23.36 -11.67 -3.54
CA GLN A 363 24.60 -10.92 -3.34
C GLN A 363 24.45 -9.43 -3.62
N LYS A 364 23.67 -9.07 -4.65
CA LYS A 364 23.37 -7.67 -4.97
C LYS A 364 22.56 -7.01 -3.84
N ARG A 365 21.57 -7.72 -3.28
CA ARG A 365 20.76 -7.26 -2.15
C ARG A 365 21.63 -7.03 -0.90
N MET A 366 22.45 -8.02 -0.52
CA MET A 366 23.37 -7.88 0.62
C MET A 366 24.35 -6.72 0.47
N ARG A 367 24.82 -6.42 -0.76
CA ARG A 367 25.68 -5.26 -1.01
C ARG A 367 24.94 -3.93 -0.82
N LEU A 368 23.67 -3.86 -1.20
CA LEU A 368 22.85 -2.65 -0.99
C LEU A 368 22.57 -2.45 0.51
N ASP A 369 22.22 -3.50 1.24
CA ASP A 369 21.97 -3.49 2.68
C ASP A 369 23.25 -3.17 3.52
N SER A 370 24.43 -3.28 2.93
CA SER A 370 25.73 -2.95 3.59
C SER A 370 26.21 -1.53 3.34
N ILE A 371 25.48 -0.73 2.56
CA ILE A 371 25.82 0.66 2.20
C ILE A 371 24.99 1.67 3.02
N ASP A 372 23.92 1.22 3.67
CA ASP A 372 23.11 1.98 4.61
C ASP A 372 23.60 1.75 6.07
#